data_a7e7a202d5302dce3f9e7be466760df5
#
_entry.id   a7e7a202d5302dce3f9e7be466760df5
#
_cell.length_a   1.000
_cell.length_b   1.000
_cell.length_c   1.000
_cell.angle_alpha   90.00
_cell.angle_beta   90.00
_cell.angle_gamma   90.00
#
_symmetry.space_group_name_H-M   'P 1'
#
loop_
_entity.id
_entity.type
_entity.pdbx_description
1 polymer ?
#
loop_
_entity_poly.entity_id
_entity_poly.type
_entity_poly.pdbx_seq_one_letter_code
_entity_poly.pdbx_strand_id
1 'polypeptide(L)'
;MIEPTEIELLKKLTKDVKNGAKTLGKQEARYLTDLYYSLQSFRILTNNQIRAIKQSDTDEPHETIAFFAKNFETLENDIKKVLDVYTDNDPVGQWCKSITGIGAVISAGLIENLDVEKKPTAGHFWSYCGLNDNNRPWIGTEKTKKIINDVLGDKKSKDITYEDFVKCCAATKWKPENLIEATGKDGKKIFYNAEGTEYKFKKEDIIAQCSKRPYNAKLKKLCWLIGQSFVKVSNNPNDIYGKIYQYRKAYEMAKNENGDYKEQAEEKAKIVGKTTEAWKYYSIGKLPPAHIQARAERYAVRIFLSHLHQIMYLVNYGKMPPKPYALGILNHAHEIKCPNIEEYKKIYLK
;
A
#
# COMPACT_ATOMS: atom_id res chain seq x y z
N MET A 1 -31.48 -44.97 -8.06
CA MET A 1 -31.29 -43.86 -7.09
C MET A 1 -29.81 -43.85 -6.76
N ILE A 2 -29.11 -42.82 -7.20
CA ILE A 2 -27.71 -42.60 -6.81
C ILE A 2 -27.79 -42.04 -5.40
N GLU A 3 -27.25 -42.77 -4.41
CA GLU A 3 -27.10 -42.22 -3.08
C GLU A 3 -26.34 -40.92 -3.15
N PRO A 4 -26.75 -39.88 -2.42
CA PRO A 4 -25.97 -38.62 -2.39
C PRO A 4 -24.60 -38.97 -1.80
N THR A 5 -23.57 -38.95 -2.65
CA THR A 5 -22.19 -38.97 -2.19
C THR A 5 -22.09 -37.91 -1.11
N GLU A 6 -21.69 -38.29 0.11
CA GLU A 6 -21.34 -37.36 1.17
C GLU A 6 -20.43 -36.31 0.57
N ILE A 7 -20.93 -35.08 0.44
CA ILE A 7 -20.11 -33.94 0.08
C ILE A 7 -19.10 -33.86 1.20
N GLU A 8 -17.84 -34.23 0.91
CA GLU A 8 -16.76 -34.09 1.89
C GLU A 8 -16.74 -32.63 2.33
N LEU A 9 -17.26 -32.39 3.51
CA LEU A 9 -17.16 -31.07 4.15
C LEU A 9 -15.70 -30.65 4.12
N LEU A 10 -15.43 -29.43 3.71
CA LEU A 10 -14.08 -28.84 3.79
C LEU A 10 -13.43 -29.28 5.09
N LYS A 11 -12.31 -30.00 5.00
CA LYS A 11 -11.58 -30.48 6.17
C LYS A 11 -11.26 -29.28 7.05
N LYS A 12 -11.66 -29.34 8.31
CA LYS A 12 -11.35 -28.28 9.28
C LYS A 12 -9.84 -28.12 9.40
N LEU A 13 -9.37 -26.88 9.51
CA LEU A 13 -7.98 -26.58 9.81
C LEU A 13 -7.54 -27.34 11.07
N THR A 14 -6.64 -28.32 10.91
CA THR A 14 -6.13 -29.11 12.04
C THR A 14 -5.13 -28.27 12.86
N LYS A 15 -4.93 -28.68 14.12
CA LYS A 15 -3.97 -28.03 15.03
C LYS A 15 -2.54 -28.10 14.47
N ASP A 16 -2.17 -29.20 13.82
CA ASP A 16 -0.83 -29.41 13.27
C ASP A 16 -0.56 -28.51 12.07
N VAL A 17 -1.50 -28.43 11.11
CA VAL A 17 -1.41 -27.53 9.97
C VAL A 17 -1.34 -26.06 10.43
N LYS A 18 -2.15 -25.69 11.42
CA LYS A 18 -2.11 -24.34 12.01
C LYS A 18 -0.74 -24.06 12.65
N ASN A 19 -0.20 -24.99 13.44
CA ASN A 19 1.10 -24.82 14.11
C ASN A 19 2.27 -24.81 13.11
N GLY A 20 2.15 -25.52 11.98
CA GLY A 20 3.11 -25.47 10.88
C GLY A 20 3.35 -24.05 10.33
N ALA A 21 2.44 -23.12 10.57
CA ALA A 21 2.60 -21.73 10.18
C ALA A 21 3.81 -21.02 10.81
N LYS A 22 4.38 -21.55 11.88
CA LYS A 22 5.62 -21.03 12.49
C LYS A 22 6.83 -21.10 11.57
N THR A 23 6.82 -22.00 10.61
CA THR A 23 7.93 -22.25 9.66
C THR A 23 7.68 -21.62 8.28
N LEU A 24 6.57 -20.90 8.09
CA LEU A 24 6.29 -20.22 6.82
C LEU A 24 7.38 -19.21 6.47
N GLY A 25 7.84 -19.26 5.23
CA GLY A 25 8.70 -18.23 4.66
C GLY A 25 7.90 -16.97 4.26
N LYS A 26 8.60 -15.85 4.08
CA LYS A 26 7.96 -14.56 3.68
C LYS A 26 7.15 -14.68 2.38
N GLN A 27 7.58 -15.50 1.42
CA GLN A 27 6.85 -15.67 0.14
C GLN A 27 5.55 -16.44 0.33
N GLU A 28 5.55 -17.46 1.16
CA GLU A 28 4.37 -18.27 1.48
C GLU A 28 3.34 -17.46 2.28
N ALA A 29 3.81 -16.72 3.29
CA ALA A 29 2.95 -15.81 4.05
C ALA A 29 2.32 -14.74 3.16
N ARG A 30 3.09 -14.19 2.18
CA ARG A 30 2.57 -13.25 1.18
C ARG A 30 1.49 -13.88 0.32
N TYR A 31 1.69 -15.10 -0.14
CA TYR A 31 0.67 -15.83 -0.88
C TYR A 31 -0.61 -15.99 -0.06
N LEU A 32 -0.50 -16.38 1.21
CA LEU A 32 -1.66 -16.54 2.11
C LEU A 32 -2.36 -15.20 2.38
N THR A 33 -1.61 -14.10 2.52
CA THR A 33 -2.20 -12.76 2.67
C THR A 33 -2.97 -12.34 1.41
N ASP A 34 -2.42 -12.59 0.22
CA ASP A 34 -3.11 -12.33 -1.05
C ASP A 34 -4.36 -13.20 -1.20
N LEU A 35 -4.27 -14.47 -0.83
CA LEU A 35 -5.39 -15.42 -0.85
C LEU A 35 -6.51 -14.98 0.11
N TYR A 36 -6.16 -14.54 1.33
CA TYR A 36 -7.11 -13.98 2.29
C TYR A 36 -7.95 -12.86 1.67
N TYR A 37 -7.30 -11.85 1.05
CA TYR A 37 -8.01 -10.73 0.44
C TYR A 37 -8.83 -11.13 -0.78
N SER A 38 -8.41 -12.16 -1.52
CA SER A 38 -9.18 -12.72 -2.64
C SER A 38 -10.46 -13.39 -2.14
N LEU A 39 -10.36 -14.26 -1.14
CA LEU A 39 -11.50 -14.92 -0.51
C LEU A 39 -12.46 -13.92 0.13
N GLN A 40 -11.94 -12.92 0.81
CA GLN A 40 -12.74 -11.81 1.35
C GLN A 40 -13.53 -11.11 0.25
N SER A 41 -12.90 -10.86 -0.90
CA SER A 41 -13.57 -10.22 -2.04
C SER A 41 -14.68 -11.11 -2.61
N PHE A 42 -14.46 -12.41 -2.74
CA PHE A 42 -15.48 -13.37 -3.17
C PHE A 42 -16.63 -13.46 -2.17
N ARG A 43 -16.34 -13.54 -0.87
CA ARG A 43 -17.37 -13.52 0.18
C ARG A 43 -18.23 -12.26 0.13
N ILE A 44 -17.60 -11.10 0.00
CA ILE A 44 -18.32 -9.81 -0.09
C ILE A 44 -19.21 -9.78 -1.33
N LEU A 45 -18.68 -10.21 -2.48
CA LEU A 45 -19.43 -10.26 -3.75
C LEU A 45 -20.66 -11.16 -3.61
N THR A 46 -20.47 -12.40 -3.10
CA THR A 46 -21.53 -13.36 -2.91
C THR A 46 -22.58 -12.88 -1.89
N ASN A 47 -22.17 -12.29 -0.79
CA ASN A 47 -23.08 -11.71 0.20
C ASN A 47 -23.88 -10.51 -0.34
N ASN A 48 -23.28 -9.69 -1.22
CA ASN A 48 -24.01 -8.62 -1.89
C ASN A 48 -25.05 -9.16 -2.86
N GLN A 49 -24.73 -10.24 -3.58
CA GLN A 49 -25.69 -10.93 -4.45
C GLN A 49 -26.86 -11.52 -3.65
N ILE A 50 -26.58 -12.20 -2.53
CA ILE A 50 -27.60 -12.73 -1.62
C ILE A 50 -28.52 -11.60 -1.13
N ARG A 51 -27.94 -10.45 -0.74
CA ARG A 51 -28.70 -9.30 -0.29
C ARG A 51 -29.59 -8.71 -1.40
N ALA A 52 -29.05 -8.61 -2.63
CA ALA A 52 -29.82 -8.10 -3.77
C ALA A 52 -31.02 -9.00 -4.10
N ILE A 53 -30.85 -10.34 -4.07
CA ILE A 53 -31.93 -11.30 -4.29
C ILE A 53 -33.02 -11.15 -3.22
N LYS A 54 -32.64 -11.05 -1.94
CA LYS A 54 -33.59 -10.84 -0.84
C LYS A 54 -34.35 -9.52 -0.92
N GLN A 55 -33.81 -8.50 -1.56
CA GLN A 55 -34.48 -7.21 -1.74
C GLN A 55 -35.46 -7.18 -2.92
N SER A 56 -35.37 -8.12 -3.85
CA SER A 56 -36.23 -8.19 -5.02
C SER A 56 -37.59 -8.85 -4.78
N ASP A 57 -37.94 -9.20 -3.55
CA ASP A 57 -39.24 -9.70 -3.06
C ASP A 57 -39.73 -11.02 -3.69
N THR A 58 -38.92 -11.72 -4.48
CA THR A 58 -39.42 -12.85 -5.26
C THR A 58 -38.89 -14.20 -4.85
N ASP A 59 -37.67 -14.30 -4.27
CA ASP A 59 -37.11 -15.61 -3.95
C ASP A 59 -36.08 -15.59 -2.81
N GLU A 60 -36.03 -16.64 -2.01
CA GLU A 60 -34.87 -16.90 -1.14
C GLU A 60 -33.65 -17.26 -2.00
N PRO A 61 -32.44 -16.80 -1.62
CA PRO A 61 -31.23 -17.16 -2.33
C PRO A 61 -31.05 -18.66 -2.40
N HIS A 62 -30.76 -19.19 -3.59
CA HIS A 62 -30.55 -20.62 -3.77
C HIS A 62 -29.46 -21.13 -2.80
N GLU A 63 -29.70 -22.29 -2.17
CA GLU A 63 -28.81 -22.90 -1.18
C GLU A 63 -27.35 -23.01 -1.68
N THR A 64 -27.14 -23.27 -2.95
CA THR A 64 -25.81 -23.31 -3.59
C THR A 64 -25.03 -22.01 -3.38
N ILE A 65 -25.67 -20.84 -3.50
CA ILE A 65 -25.00 -19.55 -3.33
C ILE A 65 -24.66 -19.35 -1.86
N ALA A 66 -25.57 -19.70 -0.95
CA ALA A 66 -25.34 -19.65 0.49
C ALA A 66 -24.19 -20.58 0.92
N PHE A 67 -24.12 -21.79 0.32
CA PHE A 67 -23.02 -22.73 0.53
C PHE A 67 -21.65 -22.12 0.17
N PHE A 68 -21.50 -21.52 -1.02
CA PHE A 68 -20.24 -20.88 -1.40
C PHE A 68 -19.88 -19.71 -0.50
N ALA A 69 -20.86 -18.86 -0.12
CA ALA A 69 -20.61 -17.76 0.80
C ALA A 69 -20.02 -18.24 2.13
N LYS A 70 -20.58 -19.34 2.68
CA LYS A 70 -20.12 -19.93 3.93
C LYS A 70 -18.73 -20.54 3.81
N ASN A 71 -18.43 -21.19 2.68
CA ASN A 71 -17.10 -21.77 2.46
C ASN A 71 -16.02 -20.69 2.30
N PHE A 72 -16.29 -19.59 1.60
CA PHE A 72 -15.37 -18.47 1.53
C PHE A 72 -15.09 -17.87 2.91
N GLU A 73 -16.12 -17.70 3.75
CA GLU A 73 -15.97 -17.22 5.12
C GLU A 73 -15.11 -18.17 5.97
N THR A 74 -15.32 -19.47 5.85
CA THR A 74 -14.56 -20.49 6.59
C THR A 74 -13.09 -20.46 6.20
N LEU A 75 -12.77 -20.48 4.90
CA LEU A 75 -11.40 -20.40 4.40
C LEU A 75 -10.70 -19.07 4.75
N GLU A 76 -11.41 -17.94 4.64
CA GLU A 76 -10.91 -16.64 5.08
C GLU A 76 -10.50 -16.65 6.55
N ASN A 77 -11.37 -17.21 7.41
CA ASN A 77 -11.09 -17.32 8.84
C ASN A 77 -9.93 -18.28 9.16
N ASP A 78 -9.80 -19.37 8.42
CA ASP A 78 -8.72 -20.34 8.64
C ASP A 78 -7.36 -19.76 8.21
N ILE A 79 -7.28 -19.07 7.10
CA ILE A 79 -6.06 -18.32 6.72
C ILE A 79 -5.71 -17.27 7.77
N LYS A 80 -6.69 -16.54 8.29
CA LYS A 80 -6.45 -15.57 9.37
C LYS A 80 -5.83 -16.23 10.60
N LYS A 81 -6.30 -17.43 11.03
CA LYS A 81 -5.73 -18.19 12.15
C LYS A 81 -4.28 -18.64 11.87
N VAL A 82 -3.99 -19.02 10.64
CA VAL A 82 -2.63 -19.40 10.19
C VAL A 82 -1.69 -18.19 10.24
N LEU A 83 -2.11 -17.04 9.69
CA LEU A 83 -1.34 -15.80 9.73
C LEU A 83 -1.18 -15.27 11.17
N ASP A 84 -2.12 -15.58 12.07
CA ASP A 84 -2.00 -15.24 13.49
C ASP A 84 -0.83 -15.97 14.16
N VAL A 85 -0.69 -17.27 13.90
CA VAL A 85 0.46 -18.05 14.38
C VAL A 85 1.77 -17.59 13.76
N TYR A 86 1.77 -17.29 12.45
CA TYR A 86 2.95 -16.75 11.76
C TYR A 86 3.44 -15.45 12.39
N THR A 87 2.52 -14.50 12.62
CA THR A 87 2.86 -13.20 13.21
C THR A 87 3.22 -13.27 14.69
N ASP A 88 2.69 -14.24 15.44
CA ASP A 88 3.09 -14.50 16.83
C ASP A 88 4.52 -15.06 16.95
N ASN A 89 5.00 -15.70 15.90
CA ASN A 89 6.36 -16.25 15.85
C ASN A 89 7.41 -15.21 15.37
N ASP A 90 6.99 -13.99 15.01
CA ASP A 90 7.85 -12.91 14.55
C ASP A 90 7.80 -11.72 15.54
N PRO A 91 8.93 -11.23 16.08
CA PRO A 91 8.94 -10.12 17.04
C PRO A 91 8.29 -8.84 16.52
N VAL A 92 8.47 -8.52 15.23
CA VAL A 92 7.85 -7.35 14.60
C VAL A 92 6.35 -7.58 14.44
N GLY A 93 5.94 -8.81 14.13
CA GLY A 93 4.54 -9.23 14.07
C GLY A 93 3.85 -9.08 15.43
N GLN A 94 4.51 -9.50 16.50
CA GLN A 94 4.01 -9.32 17.89
C GLN A 94 3.82 -7.84 18.21
N TRP A 95 4.81 -6.98 17.88
CA TRP A 95 4.66 -5.55 18.06
C TRP A 95 3.48 -4.98 17.27
N CYS A 96 3.35 -5.33 15.99
CA CYS A 96 2.22 -4.88 15.19
C CYS A 96 0.89 -5.25 15.84
N LYS A 97 0.74 -6.49 16.32
CA LYS A 97 -0.49 -6.99 16.96
C LYS A 97 -0.75 -6.35 18.33
N SER A 98 0.26 -5.81 19.00
CA SER A 98 0.08 -5.04 20.23
C SER A 98 -0.58 -3.68 20.01
N ILE A 99 -0.67 -3.24 18.76
CA ILE A 99 -1.28 -1.96 18.39
C ILE A 99 -2.78 -2.14 18.16
N THR A 100 -3.59 -1.40 18.90
CA THR A 100 -5.04 -1.40 18.73
C THR A 100 -5.43 -1.11 17.28
N GLY A 101 -6.23 -1.99 16.69
CA GLY A 101 -6.67 -1.90 15.30
C GLY A 101 -5.78 -2.65 14.30
N ILE A 102 -4.63 -3.18 14.70
CA ILE A 102 -3.76 -3.97 13.82
C ILE A 102 -3.88 -5.45 14.16
N GLY A 103 -4.42 -6.23 13.24
CA GLY A 103 -4.58 -7.68 13.39
C GLY A 103 -3.56 -8.48 12.56
N ALA A 104 -3.63 -9.80 12.70
CA ALA A 104 -2.70 -10.76 12.09
C ALA A 104 -2.48 -10.55 10.58
N VAL A 105 -3.55 -10.37 9.80
CA VAL A 105 -3.47 -10.22 8.33
C VAL A 105 -2.72 -8.94 7.93
N ILE A 106 -3.00 -7.83 8.63
CA ILE A 106 -2.29 -6.57 8.39
C ILE A 106 -0.82 -6.72 8.79
N SER A 107 -0.56 -7.31 9.96
CA SER A 107 0.80 -7.55 10.46
C SER A 107 1.60 -8.42 9.49
N ALA A 108 1.05 -9.55 9.03
CA ALA A 108 1.68 -10.39 8.02
C ALA A 108 1.98 -9.62 6.75
N GLY A 109 0.99 -8.90 6.18
CA GLY A 109 1.16 -8.12 4.97
C GLY A 109 2.25 -7.04 5.07
N LEU A 110 2.52 -6.51 6.27
CA LEU A 110 3.61 -5.56 6.50
C LEU A 110 4.97 -6.25 6.56
N ILE A 111 5.13 -7.27 7.42
CA ILE A 111 6.44 -7.91 7.66
C ILE A 111 6.97 -8.69 6.45
N GLU A 112 6.09 -9.22 5.61
CA GLU A 112 6.49 -9.94 4.39
C GLU A 112 6.91 -9.02 3.24
N ASN A 113 6.41 -7.77 3.21
CA ASN A 113 6.66 -6.84 2.12
C ASN A 113 7.66 -5.72 2.46
N LEU A 114 7.86 -5.43 3.73
CA LEU A 114 8.79 -4.41 4.19
C LEU A 114 10.11 -5.06 4.67
N ASP A 115 11.21 -4.40 4.32
CA ASP A 115 12.55 -4.91 4.59
C ASP A 115 13.47 -3.72 4.86
N VAL A 116 14.04 -3.65 6.05
CA VAL A 116 14.92 -2.56 6.47
C VAL A 116 16.28 -2.57 5.79
N GLU A 117 16.75 -3.74 5.31
CA GLU A 117 17.99 -3.85 4.54
C GLU A 117 17.87 -3.15 3.20
N LYS A 118 16.72 -3.36 2.52
CA LYS A 118 16.44 -2.75 1.22
C LYS A 118 15.89 -1.33 1.34
N LYS A 119 15.36 -0.96 2.51
CA LYS A 119 14.70 0.33 2.78
C LYS A 119 15.15 0.89 4.12
N PRO A 120 16.36 1.45 4.19
CA PRO A 120 17.06 1.77 5.44
C PRO A 120 16.46 2.95 6.22
N THR A 121 15.43 3.64 5.70
CA THR A 121 14.79 4.77 6.39
C THR A 121 13.27 4.68 6.37
N ALA A 122 12.61 5.31 7.34
CA ALA A 122 11.16 5.43 7.38
C ALA A 122 10.58 6.11 6.12
N GLY A 123 11.31 7.08 5.55
CA GLY A 123 10.93 7.74 4.29
C GLY A 123 10.88 6.78 3.10
N HIS A 124 11.75 5.77 3.06
CA HIS A 124 11.69 4.71 2.05
C HIS A 124 10.44 3.83 2.24
N PHE A 125 10.02 3.54 3.48
CA PHE A 125 8.75 2.85 3.75
C PHE A 125 7.57 3.65 3.24
N TRP A 126 7.51 4.95 3.54
CA TRP A 126 6.43 5.81 3.05
C TRP A 126 6.35 5.84 1.53
N SER A 127 7.49 6.02 0.87
CA SER A 127 7.56 6.06 -0.60
C SER A 127 7.13 4.73 -1.21
N TYR A 128 7.62 3.63 -0.68
CA TYR A 128 7.27 2.29 -1.17
C TYR A 128 5.81 1.92 -0.94
N CYS A 129 5.22 2.42 0.15
CA CYS A 129 3.79 2.29 0.44
C CYS A 129 2.91 3.33 -0.29
N GLY A 130 3.49 4.22 -1.10
CA GLY A 130 2.76 5.24 -1.84
C GLY A 130 2.09 6.30 -0.98
N LEU A 131 2.67 6.61 0.19
CA LEU A 131 2.19 7.63 1.13
C LEU A 131 2.98 8.93 1.03
N ASN A 132 4.09 8.94 0.34
CA ASN A 132 4.89 10.14 0.10
C ASN A 132 4.58 10.65 -1.30
N ASP A 133 4.19 11.92 -1.41
CA ASP A 133 4.03 12.61 -2.69
C ASP A 133 5.43 12.92 -3.24
N ASN A 134 6.15 11.89 -3.66
CA ASN A 134 7.36 12.07 -4.44
C ASN A 134 6.98 12.86 -5.69
N ASN A 135 7.89 13.66 -6.20
CA ASN A 135 7.76 14.47 -7.44
C ASN A 135 7.43 13.62 -8.70
N ARG A 136 6.84 12.45 -8.50
CA ARG A 136 6.52 11.46 -9.51
C ARG A 136 5.11 10.91 -9.33
N PRO A 137 4.07 11.62 -9.79
CA PRO A 137 2.72 11.11 -9.79
C PRO A 137 2.61 9.92 -10.78
N TRP A 138 1.92 8.87 -10.37
CA TRP A 138 1.52 7.83 -11.32
C TRP A 138 0.37 8.34 -12.18
N ILE A 139 0.58 8.44 -13.48
CA ILE A 139 -0.39 9.01 -14.43
C ILE A 139 -1.24 7.94 -15.14
N GLY A 140 -0.90 6.65 -14.97
CA GLY A 140 -1.58 5.53 -15.62
C GLY A 140 -1.10 5.25 -17.04
N THR A 141 -1.36 4.02 -17.52
CA THR A 141 -0.82 3.52 -18.80
C THR A 141 -1.33 4.31 -20.00
N GLU A 142 -2.63 4.58 -20.08
CA GLU A 142 -3.22 5.27 -21.23
C GLU A 142 -2.71 6.71 -21.40
N LYS A 143 -2.61 7.46 -20.30
CA LYS A 143 -2.04 8.81 -20.34
C LYS A 143 -0.55 8.78 -20.67
N THR A 144 0.20 7.83 -20.12
CA THR A 144 1.62 7.64 -20.43
C THR A 144 1.80 7.33 -21.92
N LYS A 145 1.00 6.43 -22.47
CA LYS A 145 1.01 6.06 -23.90
C LYS A 145 0.76 7.29 -24.80
N LYS A 146 -0.22 8.11 -24.43
CA LYS A 146 -0.50 9.35 -25.17
C LYS A 146 0.70 10.30 -25.15
N ILE A 147 1.25 10.59 -23.97
CA ILE A 147 2.42 11.49 -23.82
C ILE A 147 3.62 10.98 -24.61
N ILE A 148 3.91 9.68 -24.55
CA ILE A 148 5.05 9.09 -25.28
C ILE A 148 4.83 9.15 -26.77
N ASN A 149 3.60 8.90 -27.26
CA ASN A 149 3.26 9.04 -28.66
C ASN A 149 3.46 10.49 -29.13
N ASP A 150 3.04 11.47 -28.34
CA ASP A 150 3.21 12.89 -28.66
C ASP A 150 4.69 13.28 -28.72
N VAL A 151 5.55 12.71 -27.83
CA VAL A 151 7.00 12.96 -27.80
C VAL A 151 7.74 12.29 -28.97
N LEU A 152 7.40 11.03 -29.28
CA LEU A 152 8.10 10.23 -30.29
C LEU A 152 7.54 10.43 -31.70
N GLY A 153 6.29 10.90 -31.84
CA GLY A 153 5.62 11.01 -33.14
C GLY A 153 5.58 9.66 -33.88
N ASP A 154 5.88 9.70 -35.17
CA ASP A 154 5.89 8.56 -36.07
C ASP A 154 7.20 7.77 -36.10
N LYS A 155 8.12 8.04 -35.17
CA LYS A 155 9.42 7.33 -35.08
C LYS A 155 9.17 5.81 -34.93
N LYS A 156 9.86 5.03 -35.76
CA LYS A 156 9.89 3.57 -35.62
C LYS A 156 10.83 3.19 -34.47
N SER A 157 10.60 2.05 -33.82
CA SER A 157 11.41 1.59 -32.69
C SER A 157 12.92 1.55 -32.97
N LYS A 158 13.34 1.27 -34.20
CA LYS A 158 14.76 1.26 -34.62
C LYS A 158 15.41 2.65 -34.67
N ASP A 159 14.60 3.70 -34.73
CA ASP A 159 15.05 5.10 -34.89
C ASP A 159 14.97 5.87 -33.54
N ILE A 160 14.57 5.19 -32.45
CA ILE A 160 14.48 5.77 -31.12
C ILE A 160 15.86 5.78 -30.49
N THR A 161 16.31 6.96 -30.08
CA THR A 161 17.60 7.18 -29.44
C THR A 161 17.50 7.25 -27.89
N TYR A 162 18.64 7.21 -27.20
CA TYR A 162 18.69 7.47 -25.77
C TYR A 162 18.14 8.85 -25.39
N GLU A 163 18.40 9.87 -26.22
CA GLU A 163 17.87 11.22 -25.98
C GLU A 163 16.34 11.27 -26.07
N ASP A 164 15.75 10.52 -26.99
CA ASP A 164 14.29 10.37 -27.08
C ASP A 164 13.72 9.68 -25.83
N PHE A 165 14.42 8.64 -25.34
CA PHE A 165 14.06 7.97 -24.08
C PHE A 165 14.10 8.94 -22.90
N VAL A 166 15.16 9.77 -22.78
CA VAL A 166 15.28 10.78 -21.72
C VAL A 166 14.15 11.82 -21.82
N LYS A 167 13.80 12.26 -23.03
CA LYS A 167 12.65 13.16 -23.25
C LYS A 167 11.32 12.53 -22.81
N CYS A 168 11.08 11.25 -23.14
CA CYS A 168 9.91 10.52 -22.68
C CYS A 168 9.86 10.41 -21.14
N CYS A 169 11.00 10.13 -20.51
CA CYS A 169 11.13 10.08 -19.07
C CYS A 169 10.82 11.46 -18.43
N ALA A 170 11.36 12.54 -18.97
CA ALA A 170 11.10 13.89 -18.49
C ALA A 170 9.61 14.27 -18.62
N ALA A 171 8.99 14.01 -19.78
CA ALA A 171 7.58 14.30 -20.02
C ALA A 171 6.62 13.53 -19.11
N THR A 172 6.98 12.30 -18.74
CA THR A 172 6.22 11.44 -17.82
C THR A 172 6.65 11.59 -16.36
N LYS A 173 7.61 12.46 -16.06
CA LYS A 173 8.26 12.62 -14.74
C LYS A 173 8.85 11.30 -14.24
N TRP A 174 9.28 10.43 -15.13
CA TRP A 174 9.99 9.21 -14.82
C TRP A 174 11.49 9.48 -14.70
N LYS A 175 12.15 8.86 -13.72
CA LYS A 175 13.63 8.89 -13.68
C LYS A 175 14.14 7.83 -14.64
N PRO A 176 15.02 8.18 -15.59
CA PRO A 176 15.64 7.18 -16.45
C PRO A 176 16.44 6.18 -15.60
N GLU A 177 16.48 4.92 -16.03
CA GLU A 177 17.36 3.94 -15.43
C GLU A 177 18.82 4.36 -15.67
N ASN A 178 19.71 4.06 -14.73
CA ASN A 178 21.13 4.25 -14.92
C ASN A 178 21.62 3.20 -15.93
N LEU A 179 21.72 3.60 -17.19
CA LEU A 179 22.25 2.77 -18.25
C LEU A 179 23.75 2.99 -18.35
N ILE A 180 24.49 1.91 -18.56
CA ILE A 180 25.94 1.95 -18.80
C ILE A 180 26.16 2.20 -20.29
N GLU A 181 26.75 3.35 -20.62
CA GLU A 181 27.09 3.71 -21.99
C GLU A 181 28.42 3.05 -22.41
N ALA A 182 28.45 2.41 -23.56
CA ALA A 182 29.63 1.89 -24.21
C ALA A 182 29.67 2.32 -25.69
N THR A 183 30.84 2.35 -26.30
CA THR A 183 30.99 2.63 -27.72
C THR A 183 31.17 1.32 -28.47
N GLY A 184 30.30 1.03 -29.42
CA GLY A 184 30.40 -0.12 -30.30
C GLY A 184 31.55 -0.01 -31.30
N LYS A 185 31.90 -1.12 -31.94
CA LYS A 185 32.97 -1.17 -32.97
C LYS A 185 32.69 -0.25 -34.18
N ASP A 186 31.46 0.10 -34.40
CA ASP A 186 30.99 1.00 -35.45
C ASP A 186 30.89 2.48 -34.99
N GLY A 187 31.40 2.80 -33.79
CA GLY A 187 31.38 4.14 -33.21
C GLY A 187 30.01 4.56 -32.64
N LYS A 188 28.99 3.68 -32.69
CA LYS A 188 27.68 3.98 -32.13
C LYS A 188 27.64 3.73 -30.63
N LYS A 189 26.88 4.55 -29.93
CA LYS A 189 26.60 4.38 -28.50
C LYS A 189 25.68 3.18 -28.29
N ILE A 190 26.12 2.25 -27.46
CA ILE A 190 25.38 1.08 -27.00
C ILE A 190 25.11 1.29 -25.51
N PHE A 191 23.90 0.97 -25.08
CA PHE A 191 23.50 1.11 -23.70
C PHE A 191 23.22 -0.28 -23.09
N TYR A 192 23.71 -0.51 -21.88
CA TYR A 192 23.51 -1.74 -21.13
C TYR A 192 22.76 -1.43 -19.84
N ASN A 193 21.88 -2.35 -19.41
CA ASN A 193 21.26 -2.30 -18.09
C ASN A 193 22.26 -2.74 -17.01
N ALA A 194 21.86 -2.66 -15.73
CA ALA A 194 22.69 -3.07 -14.60
C ALA A 194 23.10 -4.57 -14.62
N GLU A 195 22.36 -5.37 -15.38
CA GLU A 195 22.60 -6.82 -15.54
C GLU A 195 23.54 -7.13 -16.72
N GLY A 196 24.05 -6.11 -17.41
CA GLY A 196 24.95 -6.25 -18.55
C GLY A 196 24.27 -6.63 -19.86
N THR A 197 22.94 -6.57 -19.93
CA THR A 197 22.17 -6.84 -21.15
C THR A 197 22.01 -5.56 -21.98
N GLU A 198 22.19 -5.64 -23.30
CA GLU A 198 22.01 -4.52 -24.23
C GLU A 198 20.56 -3.99 -24.14
N TYR A 199 20.44 -2.69 -23.89
CA TYR A 199 19.16 -2.01 -23.77
C TYR A 199 18.72 -1.46 -25.13
N LYS A 200 17.61 -1.96 -25.65
CA LYS A 200 17.01 -1.50 -26.90
C LYS A 200 15.82 -0.58 -26.61
N PHE A 201 15.83 0.61 -27.18
CA PHE A 201 14.78 1.62 -26.98
C PHE A 201 13.55 1.30 -27.85
N LYS A 202 12.74 0.33 -27.44
CA LYS A 202 11.45 0.07 -28.10
C LYS A 202 10.36 0.92 -27.47
N LYS A 203 9.44 1.44 -28.29
CA LYS A 203 8.32 2.28 -27.86
C LYS A 203 7.46 1.62 -26.78
N GLU A 204 7.18 0.34 -26.94
CA GLU A 204 6.38 -0.47 -26.01
C GLU A 204 7.07 -0.60 -24.65
N ASP A 205 8.39 -0.82 -24.66
CA ASP A 205 9.19 -0.97 -23.44
C ASP A 205 9.26 0.37 -22.68
N ILE A 206 9.43 1.48 -23.38
CA ILE A 206 9.40 2.83 -22.82
C ILE A 206 8.04 3.11 -22.17
N ILE A 207 6.93 2.78 -22.87
CA ILE A 207 5.58 2.93 -22.33
C ILE A 207 5.40 2.07 -21.07
N ALA A 208 5.80 0.81 -21.12
CA ALA A 208 5.71 -0.12 -20.00
C ALA A 208 6.51 0.39 -18.79
N GLN A 209 7.73 0.87 -19.00
CA GLN A 209 8.59 1.41 -17.96
C GLN A 209 8.04 2.70 -17.36
N CYS A 210 7.68 3.67 -18.19
CA CYS A 210 7.15 4.96 -17.73
C CYS A 210 5.75 4.84 -17.09
N SER A 211 5.02 3.75 -17.36
CA SER A 211 3.71 3.46 -16.75
C SER A 211 3.81 2.75 -15.41
N LYS A 212 4.97 2.23 -15.03
CA LYS A 212 5.14 1.52 -13.75
C LYS A 212 4.75 2.42 -12.58
N ARG A 213 4.04 1.83 -11.63
CA ARG A 213 3.73 2.54 -10.36
C ARG A 213 5.02 2.74 -9.56
N PRO A 214 5.29 3.95 -9.04
CA PRO A 214 6.49 4.22 -8.24
C PRO A 214 6.39 3.66 -6.81
N TYR A 215 5.38 2.85 -6.52
CA TYR A 215 5.08 2.27 -5.22
C TYR A 215 4.44 0.89 -5.35
N ASN A 216 4.45 0.12 -4.27
CA ASN A 216 3.73 -1.15 -4.19
C ASN A 216 2.23 -0.89 -4.00
N ALA A 217 1.41 -1.27 -5.00
CA ALA A 217 -0.04 -1.02 -4.97
C ALA A 217 -0.77 -1.80 -3.87
N LYS A 218 -0.29 -3.02 -3.55
CA LYS A 218 -0.87 -3.85 -2.48
C LYS A 218 -0.62 -3.20 -1.12
N LEU A 219 0.61 -2.75 -0.87
CA LEU A 219 0.94 -2.01 0.36
C LEU A 219 0.19 -0.69 0.46
N LYS A 220 -0.01 0.03 -0.65
CA LYS A 220 -0.83 1.25 -0.63
C LYS A 220 -2.27 0.95 -0.20
N LYS A 221 -2.87 -0.13 -0.72
CA LYS A 221 -4.19 -0.60 -0.29
C LYS A 221 -4.17 -0.99 1.19
N LEU A 222 -3.14 -1.72 1.64
CA LEU A 222 -2.98 -2.11 3.04
C LEU A 222 -2.87 -0.89 3.96
N CYS A 223 -2.10 0.12 3.59
CA CYS A 223 -2.00 1.38 4.33
C CYS A 223 -3.34 2.12 4.42
N TRP A 224 -4.16 2.08 3.36
CA TRP A 224 -5.51 2.61 3.42
C TRP A 224 -6.37 1.83 4.42
N LEU A 225 -6.31 0.49 4.42
CA LEU A 225 -7.01 -0.36 5.40
C LEU A 225 -6.56 -0.07 6.84
N ILE A 226 -5.26 0.16 7.05
CA ILE A 226 -4.72 0.57 8.36
C ILE A 226 -5.32 1.91 8.80
N GLY A 227 -5.38 2.90 7.91
CA GLY A 227 -6.00 4.19 8.18
C GLY A 227 -7.47 4.04 8.57
N GLN A 228 -8.24 3.25 7.83
CA GLN A 228 -9.63 2.93 8.15
C GLN A 228 -9.78 2.22 9.50
N SER A 229 -8.83 1.34 9.84
CA SER A 229 -8.83 0.66 11.13
C SER A 229 -8.60 1.64 12.28
N PHE A 230 -7.63 2.54 12.16
CA PHE A 230 -7.37 3.59 13.17
C PHE A 230 -8.58 4.50 13.38
N VAL A 231 -9.30 4.86 12.30
CA VAL A 231 -10.56 5.62 12.43
C VAL A 231 -11.59 4.84 13.26
N LYS A 232 -11.76 3.55 12.98
CA LYS A 232 -12.76 2.70 13.66
C LYS A 232 -12.48 2.53 15.15
N VAL A 233 -11.20 2.45 15.55
CA VAL A 233 -10.79 2.22 16.94
C VAL A 233 -10.48 3.51 17.70
N SER A 234 -10.65 4.67 17.09
CA SER A 234 -10.21 5.97 17.64
C SER A 234 -10.86 6.34 18.99
N ASN A 235 -11.99 5.73 19.33
CA ASN A 235 -12.66 5.92 20.62
C ASN A 235 -12.21 4.89 21.69
N ASN A 236 -11.33 3.93 21.34
CA ASN A 236 -10.80 2.98 22.31
C ASN A 236 -9.82 3.67 23.24
N PRO A 237 -9.91 3.50 24.58
CA PRO A 237 -8.96 4.10 25.54
C PRO A 237 -7.48 3.77 25.25
N ASN A 238 -7.21 2.54 24.81
CA ASN A 238 -5.86 2.05 24.52
C ASN A 238 -5.37 2.39 23.11
N ASP A 239 -6.18 3.10 22.31
CA ASP A 239 -5.79 3.50 20.97
C ASP A 239 -4.79 4.66 21.00
N ILE A 240 -3.81 4.61 20.12
CA ILE A 240 -2.78 5.66 19.97
C ILE A 240 -2.93 6.33 18.61
N TYR A 241 -2.98 5.54 17.54
CA TYR A 241 -2.94 6.08 16.17
C TYR A 241 -4.27 6.69 15.73
N GLY A 242 -5.39 6.22 16.25
CA GLY A 242 -6.68 6.86 16.04
C GLY A 242 -6.77 8.22 16.74
N LYS A 243 -6.16 8.36 17.93
CA LYS A 243 -6.02 9.68 18.58
C LYS A 243 -5.12 10.63 17.79
N ILE A 244 -4.01 10.12 17.21
CA ILE A 244 -3.15 10.89 16.29
C ILE A 244 -3.97 11.33 15.06
N TYR A 245 -4.81 10.43 14.49
CA TYR A 245 -5.72 10.77 13.40
C TYR A 245 -6.70 11.88 13.79
N GLN A 246 -7.35 11.78 14.95
CA GLN A 246 -8.31 12.77 15.42
C GLN A 246 -7.65 14.15 15.59
N TYR A 247 -6.50 14.19 16.28
CA TYR A 247 -5.71 15.41 16.42
C TYR A 247 -5.33 16.03 15.08
N ARG A 248 -4.82 15.20 14.16
CA ARG A 248 -4.44 15.66 12.83
C ARG A 248 -5.64 16.15 12.03
N LYS A 249 -6.80 15.49 12.12
CA LYS A 249 -8.03 15.91 11.46
C LYS A 249 -8.47 17.29 11.93
N ALA A 250 -8.48 17.53 13.23
CA ALA A 250 -8.81 18.84 13.80
C ALA A 250 -7.85 19.94 13.29
N TYR A 251 -6.55 19.65 13.28
CA TYR A 251 -5.53 20.55 12.75
C TYR A 251 -5.74 20.89 11.26
N GLU A 252 -6.00 19.87 10.42
CA GLU A 252 -6.26 20.07 8.99
C GLU A 252 -7.58 20.85 8.74
N MET A 253 -8.59 20.63 9.58
CA MET A 253 -9.85 21.40 9.52
C MET A 253 -9.59 22.87 9.84
N ALA A 254 -8.88 23.19 10.92
CA ALA A 254 -8.54 24.55 11.28
C ALA A 254 -7.77 25.26 10.16
N LYS A 255 -6.78 24.60 9.57
CA LYS A 255 -6.05 25.14 8.41
C LYS A 255 -6.94 25.39 7.20
N ASN A 256 -7.89 24.50 6.95
CA ASN A 256 -8.83 24.62 5.85
C ASN A 256 -9.77 25.83 6.05
N GLU A 257 -10.22 26.05 7.27
CA GLU A 257 -11.03 27.23 7.61
C GLU A 257 -10.23 28.54 7.51
N ASN A 258 -8.95 28.52 7.88
CA ASN A 258 -8.05 29.68 7.74
C ASN A 258 -7.65 29.99 6.28
N GLY A 259 -8.03 29.11 5.31
CA GLY A 259 -7.71 29.35 3.89
C GLY A 259 -6.33 28.86 3.46
N ASP A 260 -5.58 28.15 4.31
CA ASP A 260 -4.22 27.64 4.01
C ASP A 260 -4.17 26.69 2.79
N TYR A 261 -5.32 26.19 2.36
CA TYR A 261 -5.44 25.26 1.22
C TYR A 261 -6.10 25.87 -0.02
N LYS A 262 -6.26 27.21 -0.06
CA LYS A 262 -6.97 27.90 -1.13
C LYS A 262 -6.38 27.59 -2.52
N GLU A 263 -5.08 27.78 -2.71
CA GLU A 263 -4.42 27.48 -3.98
C GLU A 263 -4.60 26.01 -4.42
N GLN A 264 -4.42 25.07 -3.47
CA GLN A 264 -4.62 23.65 -3.75
C GLN A 264 -6.08 23.34 -4.14
N ALA A 265 -7.05 23.99 -3.51
CA ALA A 265 -8.46 23.84 -3.83
C ALA A 265 -8.79 24.39 -5.22
N GLU A 266 -8.30 25.58 -5.56
CA GLU A 266 -8.49 26.21 -6.86
C GLU A 266 -7.92 25.37 -8.00
N GLU A 267 -6.72 24.78 -7.83
CA GLU A 267 -6.16 23.84 -8.80
C GLU A 267 -7.02 22.59 -8.97
N LYS A 268 -7.54 22.06 -7.88
CA LYS A 268 -8.45 20.89 -7.93
C LYS A 268 -9.79 21.22 -8.58
N ALA A 269 -10.31 22.41 -8.38
CA ALA A 269 -11.56 22.87 -9.03
C ALA A 269 -11.47 22.86 -10.56
N LYS A 270 -10.26 23.06 -11.13
CA LYS A 270 -10.03 23.02 -12.59
C LYS A 270 -10.13 21.62 -13.19
N ILE A 271 -9.92 20.57 -12.36
CA ILE A 271 -9.77 19.17 -12.80
C ILE A 271 -11.01 18.34 -12.48
N VAL A 272 -11.68 18.67 -11.38
CA VAL A 272 -12.84 17.91 -10.86
C VAL A 272 -14.12 18.35 -11.58
N GLY A 273 -15.00 17.40 -11.90
CA GLY A 273 -16.28 17.69 -12.55
C GLY A 273 -17.17 18.61 -11.71
N LYS A 274 -17.74 19.63 -12.35
CA LYS A 274 -18.55 20.68 -11.69
C LYS A 274 -19.82 20.16 -10.99
N THR A 275 -20.29 18.97 -11.37
CA THR A 275 -21.47 18.32 -10.78
C THR A 275 -21.18 17.53 -9.51
N THR A 276 -19.90 17.39 -9.11
CA THR A 276 -19.52 16.61 -7.93
C THR A 276 -19.63 17.41 -6.64
N GLU A 277 -19.98 16.74 -5.52
CA GLU A 277 -19.96 17.37 -4.19
C GLU A 277 -18.58 17.97 -3.85
N ALA A 278 -17.50 17.31 -4.26
CA ALA A 278 -16.14 17.79 -4.03
C ALA A 278 -15.87 19.15 -4.71
N TRP A 279 -16.45 19.39 -5.89
CA TRP A 279 -16.27 20.65 -6.61
C TRP A 279 -16.88 21.84 -5.85
N LYS A 280 -18.00 21.64 -5.14
CA LYS A 280 -18.64 22.70 -4.34
C LYS A 280 -17.66 23.29 -3.29
N TYR A 281 -16.84 22.43 -2.67
CA TYR A 281 -15.82 22.87 -1.72
C TYR A 281 -14.61 23.50 -2.44
N TYR A 282 -14.11 22.87 -3.48
CA TYR A 282 -12.96 23.38 -4.20
C TYR A 282 -13.22 24.75 -4.84
N SER A 283 -14.43 25.00 -5.35
CA SER A 283 -14.81 26.25 -5.98
C SER A 283 -14.82 27.45 -5.02
N ILE A 284 -14.96 27.21 -3.71
CA ILE A 284 -14.89 28.25 -2.67
C ILE A 284 -13.53 28.29 -1.96
N GLY A 285 -12.49 27.65 -2.54
CA GLY A 285 -11.14 27.65 -1.99
C GLY A 285 -10.93 26.75 -0.77
N LYS A 286 -11.82 25.76 -0.53
CA LYS A 286 -11.71 24.82 0.59
C LYS A 286 -11.54 23.39 0.11
N LEU A 287 -10.88 22.55 0.93
CA LEU A 287 -10.82 21.10 0.70
C LEU A 287 -12.11 20.45 1.25
N PRO A 288 -12.70 19.48 0.52
CA PRO A 288 -13.88 18.76 1.00
C PRO A 288 -13.53 17.87 2.23
N PRO A 289 -14.53 17.56 3.08
CA PRO A 289 -14.34 16.76 4.30
C PRO A 289 -13.61 15.42 4.06
N ALA A 290 -13.92 14.72 2.97
CA ALA A 290 -13.27 13.47 2.60
C ALA A 290 -11.76 13.66 2.29
N HIS A 291 -11.38 14.81 1.71
CA HIS A 291 -9.97 15.12 1.46
C HIS A 291 -9.22 15.38 2.77
N ILE A 292 -9.81 16.14 3.69
CA ILE A 292 -9.27 16.39 5.04
C ILE A 292 -9.10 15.09 5.80
N GLN A 293 -10.13 14.24 5.79
CA GLN A 293 -10.05 12.91 6.41
C GLN A 293 -8.90 12.07 5.85
N ALA A 294 -8.79 11.96 4.54
CA ALA A 294 -7.73 11.18 3.89
C ALA A 294 -6.32 11.73 4.19
N ARG A 295 -6.17 13.06 4.41
CA ARG A 295 -4.89 13.64 4.85
C ARG A 295 -4.55 13.20 6.27
N ALA A 296 -5.51 13.24 7.18
CA ALA A 296 -5.33 12.85 8.57
C ALA A 296 -5.04 11.35 8.71
N GLU A 297 -5.76 10.50 7.98
CA GLU A 297 -5.50 9.05 7.92
C GLU A 297 -4.07 8.75 7.44
N ARG A 298 -3.65 9.34 6.32
CA ARG A 298 -2.28 9.17 5.80
C ARG A 298 -1.22 9.63 6.79
N TYR A 299 -1.48 10.70 7.55
CA TYR A 299 -0.55 11.16 8.57
C TYR A 299 -0.39 10.12 9.69
N ALA A 300 -1.49 9.61 10.26
CA ALA A 300 -1.45 8.59 11.29
C ALA A 300 -0.73 7.31 10.82
N VAL A 301 -0.99 6.88 9.59
CA VAL A 301 -0.32 5.71 8.99
C VAL A 301 1.17 5.97 8.76
N ARG A 302 1.59 7.17 8.38
CA ARG A 302 3.02 7.52 8.26
C ARG A 302 3.74 7.43 9.62
N ILE A 303 3.11 7.90 10.69
CA ILE A 303 3.68 7.78 12.04
C ILE A 303 3.80 6.31 12.43
N PHE A 304 2.75 5.51 12.22
CA PHE A 304 2.78 4.07 12.45
C PHE A 304 3.92 3.37 11.67
N LEU A 305 4.07 3.65 10.37
CA LEU A 305 5.16 3.08 9.56
C LEU A 305 6.55 3.53 10.01
N SER A 306 6.67 4.74 10.57
CA SER A 306 7.94 5.19 11.16
C SER A 306 8.29 4.38 12.40
N HIS A 307 7.31 4.11 13.25
CA HIS A 307 7.49 3.28 14.42
C HIS A 307 7.76 1.82 14.06
N LEU A 308 7.04 1.29 13.08
CA LEU A 308 7.30 -0.04 12.52
C LEU A 308 8.75 -0.15 12.01
N HIS A 309 9.23 0.87 11.28
CA HIS A 309 10.62 0.92 10.82
C HIS A 309 11.60 0.90 12.01
N GLN A 310 11.33 1.65 13.08
CA GLN A 310 12.17 1.66 14.28
C GLN A 310 12.27 0.27 14.91
N ILE A 311 11.15 -0.42 15.06
CA ILE A 311 11.08 -1.77 15.63
C ILE A 311 11.82 -2.78 14.74
N MET A 312 11.52 -2.77 13.42
CA MET A 312 12.19 -3.66 12.47
C MET A 312 13.70 -3.44 12.46
N TYR A 313 14.14 -2.17 12.51
CA TYR A 313 15.55 -1.81 12.53
C TYR A 313 16.23 -2.30 13.80
N LEU A 314 15.60 -2.08 14.96
CA LEU A 314 16.10 -2.52 16.25
C LEU A 314 16.23 -4.04 16.34
N VAL A 315 15.19 -4.76 15.91
CA VAL A 315 15.19 -6.25 15.89
C VAL A 315 16.27 -6.79 14.96
N ASN A 316 16.46 -6.18 13.79
CA ASN A 316 17.40 -6.67 12.78
C ASN A 316 18.87 -6.34 13.10
N TYR A 317 19.14 -5.14 13.60
CA TYR A 317 20.51 -4.63 13.78
C TYR A 317 20.96 -4.51 15.25
N GLY A 318 20.07 -4.68 16.22
CA GLY A 318 20.39 -4.49 17.64
C GLY A 318 20.72 -3.04 18.02
N LYS A 319 20.29 -2.06 17.21
CA LYS A 319 20.52 -0.62 17.44
C LYS A 319 19.37 0.21 16.92
N MET A 320 19.21 1.42 17.45
CA MET A 320 18.19 2.35 16.94
C MET A 320 18.57 2.91 15.57
N PRO A 321 17.58 3.14 14.67
CA PRO A 321 17.84 3.82 13.41
C PRO A 321 18.29 5.26 13.63
N PRO A 322 18.98 5.89 12.67
CA PRO A 322 19.21 7.34 12.68
C PRO A 322 17.89 8.10 12.84
N LYS A 323 17.93 9.22 13.56
CA LYS A 323 16.74 10.08 13.71
C LYS A 323 16.19 10.45 12.34
N PRO A 324 14.85 10.42 12.14
CA PRO A 324 14.25 10.87 10.90
C PRO A 324 14.71 12.29 10.54
N TYR A 325 14.85 12.59 9.24
CA TYR A 325 15.34 13.89 8.74
C TYR A 325 14.59 15.08 9.36
N ALA A 326 13.28 14.98 9.51
CA ALA A 326 12.46 16.02 10.13
C ALA A 326 12.85 16.32 11.58
N LEU A 327 13.25 15.31 12.35
CA LEU A 327 13.67 15.48 13.76
C LEU A 327 15.16 15.77 13.89
N GLY A 328 16.00 15.17 13.05
CA GLY A 328 17.46 15.29 13.15
C GLY A 328 18.03 16.54 12.49
N ILE A 329 17.41 17.04 11.41
CA ILE A 329 17.92 18.17 10.63
C ILE A 329 16.97 19.38 10.67
N LEU A 330 15.65 19.17 10.64
CA LEU A 330 14.67 20.26 10.66
C LEU A 330 14.23 20.66 12.08
N ASN A 331 14.78 20.03 13.13
CA ASN A 331 14.48 20.33 14.53
C ASN A 331 12.98 20.45 14.87
N HIS A 332 12.13 19.59 14.27
CA HIS A 332 10.72 19.55 14.64
C HIS A 332 10.54 19.18 16.10
N ALA A 333 9.87 20.03 16.89
CA ALA A 333 9.84 20.00 18.34
C ALA A 333 9.07 18.82 18.98
N HIS A 334 8.31 18.04 18.20
CA HIS A 334 7.43 17.01 18.74
C HIS A 334 7.72 15.63 18.13
N GLU A 335 8.49 14.84 18.87
CA GLU A 335 8.65 13.41 18.59
C GLU A 335 7.48 12.63 19.21
N ILE A 336 6.70 11.94 18.40
CA ILE A 336 5.70 10.98 18.86
C ILE A 336 6.44 9.69 19.19
N LYS A 337 6.45 9.30 20.46
CA LYS A 337 7.16 8.10 20.92
C LYS A 337 6.53 6.83 20.34
N CYS A 338 7.39 5.90 19.91
CA CYS A 338 6.95 4.59 19.46
C CYS A 338 6.38 3.79 20.65
N PRO A 339 5.16 3.25 20.53
CA PRO A 339 4.58 2.39 21.56
C PRO A 339 5.47 1.17 21.86
N ASN A 340 5.55 0.78 23.11
CA ASN A 340 6.26 -0.42 23.58
C ASN A 340 7.77 -0.46 23.25
N ILE A 341 8.35 0.63 22.76
CA ILE A 341 9.77 0.67 22.30
C ILE A 341 10.75 0.33 23.42
N GLU A 342 10.47 0.69 24.66
CA GLU A 342 11.38 0.46 25.78
C GLU A 342 11.49 -1.04 26.13
N GLU A 343 10.42 -1.81 25.94
CA GLU A 343 10.43 -3.27 26.09
C GLU A 343 11.32 -3.91 25.02
N TYR A 344 11.18 -3.46 23.77
CA TYR A 344 12.00 -3.95 22.65
C TYR A 344 13.48 -3.55 22.79
N LYS A 345 13.77 -2.36 23.30
CA LYS A 345 15.14 -1.95 23.62
C LYS A 345 15.80 -2.86 24.65
N LYS A 346 15.07 -3.25 25.71
CA LYS A 346 15.60 -4.17 26.74
C LYS A 346 15.99 -5.53 26.17
N ILE A 347 15.28 -5.99 25.13
CA ILE A 347 15.50 -7.31 24.53
C ILE A 347 16.55 -7.26 23.41
N TYR A 348 16.50 -6.24 22.55
CA TYR A 348 17.22 -6.22 21.27
C TYR A 348 18.34 -5.19 21.18
N LEU A 349 18.39 -4.16 22.03
CA LEU A 349 19.46 -3.16 21.99
C LEU A 349 20.77 -3.79 22.51
N LYS A 350 21.81 -3.80 21.67
CA LYS A 350 23.14 -4.33 21.97
C LYS A 350 24.12 -3.24 22.37
#